data_e73e65a05181514c80d7026388003cfe
#
_entry.id   e73e65a05181514c80d7026388003cfe
#
_cell.length_a   1.000
_cell.length_b   1.000
_cell.length_c   1.000
_cell.angle_alpha   90.00
_cell.angle_beta   90.00
_cell.angle_gamma   90.00
#
_symmetry.space_group_name_H-M   'P 1'
#
loop_
_entity.id
_entity.type
_entity.pdbx_description
1 polymer ?
#
loop_
_entity_poly.entity_id
_entity_poly.type
_entity_poly.pdbx_seq_one_letter_code
_entity_poly.pdbx_strand_id
1 'polypeptide(L)'
;MSEHSLPTPAQAMVDAINAADTEAFVAAFSADGHVSDWGTVKAGPDGIRSWAETDAIGAGARITVLSASSDGDTTRIRFAWTSSVFTGESDGIFVIDGDKLASFTIPPSH
;
A
#
# COMPACT_ATOMS: atom_id res chain seq x y z
N MET A 1 -15.76 13.06 9.97
CA MET A 1 -15.21 11.85 10.55
C MET A 1 -14.95 10.80 9.49
N SER A 2 -13.85 10.11 9.59
CA SER A 2 -13.50 9.10 8.60
C SER A 2 -14.05 7.73 9.02
N GLU A 3 -14.71 7.05 8.09
CA GLU A 3 -15.14 5.68 8.29
C GLU A 3 -14.02 4.68 8.00
N HIS A 4 -12.91 5.17 7.46
CA HIS A 4 -11.81 4.33 6.99
C HIS A 4 -10.53 4.73 7.69
N SER A 5 -10.61 4.74 9.03
CA SER A 5 -9.48 5.11 9.84
C SER A 5 -8.40 4.04 9.74
N LEU A 6 -7.22 4.43 9.29
CA LEU A 6 -6.09 3.53 9.11
C LEU A 6 -5.03 3.79 10.17
N PRO A 7 -4.25 2.76 10.54
CA PRO A 7 -3.03 3.00 11.32
C PRO A 7 -2.13 4.01 10.59
N THR A 8 -1.38 4.76 11.38
CA THR A 8 -0.56 5.85 10.83
C THR A 8 0.33 5.43 9.65
N PRO A 9 1.08 4.32 9.70
CA PRO A 9 1.93 3.97 8.54
C PRO A 9 1.11 3.57 7.31
N ALA A 10 -0.06 2.96 7.49
CA ALA A 10 -0.92 2.61 6.38
C ALA A 10 -1.48 3.87 5.72
N GLN A 11 -1.91 4.84 6.53
CA GLN A 11 -2.40 6.11 6.02
C GLN A 11 -1.29 6.87 5.30
N ALA A 12 -0.07 6.82 5.84
CA ALA A 12 1.08 7.48 5.21
C ALA A 12 1.34 6.90 3.81
N MET A 13 1.22 5.57 3.66
CA MET A 13 1.40 4.94 2.36
C MET A 13 0.33 5.38 1.36
N VAL A 14 -0.92 5.40 1.79
CA VAL A 14 -2.04 5.83 0.93
C VAL A 14 -1.84 7.29 0.51
N ASP A 15 -1.49 8.15 1.44
CA ASP A 15 -1.28 9.57 1.15
C ASP A 15 -0.11 9.76 0.19
N ALA A 16 0.96 8.97 0.34
CA ALA A 16 2.14 9.05 -0.52
C ALA A 16 1.78 8.67 -1.97
N ILE A 17 0.97 7.62 -2.15
CA ILE A 17 0.52 7.25 -3.50
C ILE A 17 -0.26 8.40 -4.12
N ASN A 18 -1.21 8.95 -3.39
CA ASN A 18 -2.08 10.00 -3.93
C ASN A 18 -1.35 11.33 -4.15
N ALA A 19 -0.27 11.56 -3.41
CA ALA A 19 0.56 12.74 -3.58
C ALA A 19 1.70 12.53 -4.59
N ALA A 20 1.85 11.31 -5.11
CA ALA A 20 2.95 10.92 -5.99
C ALA A 20 4.31 11.16 -5.33
N ASP A 21 4.42 10.81 -4.06
CA ASP A 21 5.61 11.03 -3.24
C ASP A 21 6.31 9.70 -2.97
N THR A 22 7.23 9.33 -3.85
CA THR A 22 7.95 8.06 -3.75
C THR A 22 8.77 7.96 -2.47
N GLU A 23 9.39 9.04 -2.03
CA GLU A 23 10.21 9.00 -0.81
C GLU A 23 9.34 8.74 0.42
N ALA A 24 8.19 9.38 0.51
CA ALA A 24 7.26 9.14 1.61
C ALA A 24 6.71 7.72 1.56
N PHE A 25 6.48 7.19 0.35
CA PHE A 25 6.01 5.83 0.18
C PHE A 25 7.02 4.83 0.76
N VAL A 26 8.28 4.96 0.37
CA VAL A 26 9.35 4.07 0.86
C VAL A 26 9.52 4.24 2.37
N ALA A 27 9.44 5.46 2.86
CA ALA A 27 9.63 5.76 4.27
C ALA A 27 8.54 5.18 5.17
N ALA A 28 7.38 4.85 4.60
CA ALA A 28 6.29 4.24 5.38
C ALA A 28 6.59 2.79 5.77
N PHE A 29 7.54 2.15 5.13
CA PHE A 29 7.89 0.74 5.37
C PHE A 29 9.10 0.62 6.28
N SER A 30 9.15 -0.49 7.05
CA SER A 30 10.34 -0.83 7.81
C SER A 30 11.46 -1.23 6.86
N ALA A 31 12.70 -1.29 7.39
CA ALA A 31 13.86 -1.64 6.57
C ALA A 31 13.72 -3.05 5.95
N ASP A 32 13.01 -3.94 6.63
CA ASP A 32 12.77 -5.30 6.14
C ASP A 32 11.40 -5.45 5.49
N GLY A 33 10.74 -4.34 5.20
CA GLY A 33 9.39 -4.36 4.63
C GLY A 33 9.36 -4.86 3.21
N HIS A 34 8.16 -5.22 2.77
CA HIS A 34 7.98 -5.66 1.38
C HIS A 34 6.57 -5.36 0.89
N VAL A 35 6.42 -5.33 -0.43
CA VAL A 35 5.13 -5.30 -1.13
C VAL A 35 4.98 -6.62 -1.86
N SER A 36 3.81 -7.25 -1.70
CA SER A 36 3.47 -8.46 -2.45
C SER A 36 2.25 -8.14 -3.32
N ASP A 37 2.43 -8.19 -4.64
CA ASP A 37 1.41 -7.81 -5.61
C ASP A 37 1.15 -9.00 -6.50
N TRP A 38 0.01 -9.67 -6.28
CA TRP A 38 -0.39 -10.85 -7.05
C TRP A 38 0.68 -11.94 -7.07
N GLY A 39 1.36 -12.12 -5.93
CA GLY A 39 2.40 -13.13 -5.79
C GLY A 39 3.80 -12.65 -6.12
N THR A 40 3.95 -11.45 -6.69
CA THR A 40 5.26 -10.86 -6.93
C THR A 40 5.69 -10.08 -5.70
N VAL A 41 6.82 -10.45 -5.11
CA VAL A 41 7.32 -9.83 -3.89
C VAL A 41 8.45 -8.87 -4.23
N LYS A 42 8.32 -7.62 -3.75
CA LYS A 42 9.34 -6.59 -3.86
C LYS A 42 9.79 -6.25 -2.44
N ALA A 43 10.98 -6.66 -2.07
CA ALA A 43 11.46 -6.58 -0.70
C ALA A 43 12.52 -5.49 -0.53
N GLY A 44 12.54 -4.90 0.65
CA GLY A 44 13.50 -3.88 1.03
C GLY A 44 13.25 -2.53 0.37
N PRO A 45 13.99 -1.49 0.77
CA PRO A 45 13.75 -0.15 0.22
C PRO A 45 13.85 -0.10 -1.31
N ASP A 46 14.81 -0.80 -1.90
CA ASP A 46 15.00 -0.77 -3.36
C ASP A 46 13.84 -1.47 -4.07
N GLY A 47 13.37 -2.61 -3.54
CA GLY A 47 12.24 -3.33 -4.12
C GLY A 47 10.96 -2.54 -4.01
N ILE A 48 10.72 -1.93 -2.84
CA ILE A 48 9.55 -1.11 -2.61
C ILE A 48 9.56 0.12 -3.52
N ARG A 49 10.71 0.77 -3.67
CA ARG A 49 10.86 1.91 -4.57
C ARG A 49 10.58 1.49 -6.02
N SER A 50 11.10 0.34 -6.43
CA SER A 50 10.89 -0.16 -7.78
C SER A 50 9.40 -0.35 -8.06
N TRP A 51 8.68 -0.98 -7.12
CA TRP A 51 7.24 -1.18 -7.27
C TRP A 51 6.50 0.14 -7.36
N ALA A 52 6.88 1.11 -6.51
CA ALA A 52 6.25 2.43 -6.53
C ALA A 52 6.46 3.12 -7.88
N GLU A 53 7.65 3.02 -8.44
CA GLU A 53 8.00 3.73 -9.67
C GLU A 53 7.39 3.08 -10.92
N THR A 54 7.13 1.77 -10.88
CA THR A 54 6.60 1.08 -12.05
C THR A 54 5.10 0.86 -11.98
N ASP A 55 4.57 0.47 -10.82
CA ASP A 55 3.19 -0.02 -10.72
C ASP A 55 2.26 0.92 -9.97
N ALA A 56 2.80 1.87 -9.22
CA ALA A 56 2.00 2.78 -8.41
C ALA A 56 2.24 4.22 -8.84
N ILE A 57 3.11 4.91 -8.15
CA ILE A 57 3.33 6.34 -8.36
C ILE A 57 3.79 6.63 -9.79
N GLY A 58 4.71 5.83 -10.32
CA GLY A 58 5.18 5.99 -11.69
C GLY A 58 4.12 5.73 -12.73
N ALA A 59 3.08 4.99 -12.39
CA ALA A 59 1.93 4.74 -13.26
C ALA A 59 0.79 5.74 -13.05
N GLY A 60 1.01 6.75 -12.22
CA GLY A 60 -0.01 7.78 -11.95
C GLY A 60 -1.15 7.29 -11.08
N ALA A 61 -0.88 6.36 -10.17
CA ALA A 61 -1.93 5.72 -9.39
C ALA A 61 -2.66 6.68 -8.47
N ARG A 62 -3.95 6.42 -8.33
CA ARG A 62 -4.79 7.00 -7.28
C ARG A 62 -5.43 5.84 -6.53
N ILE A 63 -5.47 5.94 -5.23
CA ILE A 63 -6.07 4.91 -4.38
C ILE A 63 -7.12 5.55 -3.48
N THR A 64 -8.29 4.91 -3.42
CA THR A 64 -9.37 5.31 -2.53
C THR A 64 -9.72 4.13 -1.66
N VAL A 65 -9.61 4.29 -0.35
CA VAL A 65 -9.96 3.23 0.59
C VAL A 65 -11.48 3.20 0.74
N LEU A 66 -12.08 2.08 0.44
CA LEU A 66 -13.54 1.91 0.47
C LEU A 66 -14.01 1.33 1.80
N SER A 67 -13.20 0.51 2.43
CA SER A 67 -13.47 -0.03 3.76
C SER A 67 -12.17 -0.45 4.41
N ALA A 68 -12.17 -0.54 5.74
CA ALA A 68 -10.98 -0.95 6.48
C ALA A 68 -11.40 -1.64 7.77
N SER A 69 -10.66 -2.67 8.15
CA SER A 69 -10.82 -3.30 9.45
C SER A 69 -9.46 -3.74 9.97
N SER A 70 -9.24 -3.60 11.26
CA SER A 70 -7.97 -3.93 11.89
C SER A 70 -8.16 -5.02 12.94
N ASP A 71 -7.20 -5.93 13.02
CA ASP A 71 -7.16 -7.00 14.00
C ASP A 71 -5.70 -7.20 14.39
N GLY A 72 -5.32 -6.72 15.57
CA GLY A 72 -3.93 -6.74 16.00
C GLY A 72 -3.08 -5.87 15.07
N ASP A 73 -2.03 -6.45 14.53
CA ASP A 73 -1.09 -5.76 13.64
C ASP A 73 -1.51 -5.78 12.18
N THR A 74 -2.65 -6.40 11.88
CA THR A 74 -3.11 -6.57 10.50
C THR A 74 -4.30 -5.66 10.23
N THR A 75 -4.21 -4.90 9.16
CA THR A 75 -5.32 -4.06 8.67
C THR A 75 -5.66 -4.49 7.26
N ARG A 76 -6.91 -4.85 7.05
CA ARG A 76 -7.42 -5.24 5.74
C ARG A 76 -8.24 -4.11 5.17
N ILE A 77 -8.05 -3.83 3.89
CA ILE A 77 -8.82 -2.80 3.21
C ILE A 77 -9.42 -3.35 1.92
N ARG A 78 -10.51 -2.73 1.51
CA ARG A 78 -10.97 -2.78 0.13
C ARG A 78 -10.69 -1.43 -0.47
N PHE A 79 -10.11 -1.39 -1.68
CA PHE A 79 -9.75 -0.10 -2.27
C PHE A 79 -10.05 -0.07 -3.75
N ALA A 80 -10.31 1.13 -4.24
CA ALA A 80 -10.37 1.41 -5.67
C ALA A 80 -9.02 1.96 -6.11
N TRP A 81 -8.58 1.54 -7.27
CA TRP A 81 -7.27 1.88 -7.81
C TRP A 81 -7.42 2.31 -9.25
N THR A 82 -6.78 3.40 -9.63
CA THR A 82 -6.73 3.88 -10.99
C THR A 82 -5.30 4.23 -11.35
N SER A 83 -4.78 3.60 -12.38
CA SER A 83 -3.43 3.91 -12.88
C SER A 83 -3.37 3.60 -14.36
N SER A 84 -2.22 3.88 -14.98
CA SER A 84 -2.04 3.56 -16.40
C SER A 84 -1.93 2.07 -16.66
N VAL A 85 -1.65 1.27 -15.62
CA VAL A 85 -1.47 -0.20 -15.79
C VAL A 85 -2.65 -1.00 -15.28
N PHE A 86 -3.52 -0.42 -14.45
CA PHE A 86 -4.66 -1.15 -13.89
C PHE A 86 -5.69 -0.18 -13.34
N THR A 87 -6.95 -0.48 -13.56
CA THR A 87 -8.08 0.26 -12.97
C THR A 87 -9.10 -0.75 -12.46
N GLY A 88 -9.49 -0.63 -11.21
CA GLY A 88 -10.47 -1.52 -10.62
C GLY A 88 -10.40 -1.50 -9.11
N GLU A 89 -11.06 -2.46 -8.48
CA GLU A 89 -11.05 -2.62 -7.03
C GLU A 89 -10.28 -3.87 -6.64
N SER A 90 -9.70 -3.82 -5.46
CA SER A 90 -8.95 -4.95 -4.94
C SER A 90 -8.94 -4.91 -3.42
N ASP A 91 -8.47 -6.00 -2.83
CA ASP A 91 -8.23 -6.06 -1.39
C ASP A 91 -6.77 -5.79 -1.12
N GLY A 92 -6.49 -5.18 0.02
CA GLY A 92 -5.11 -4.97 0.48
C GLY A 92 -4.98 -5.37 1.93
N ILE A 93 -3.80 -5.83 2.30
CA ILE A 93 -3.51 -6.24 3.67
C ILE A 93 -2.23 -5.55 4.10
N PHE A 94 -2.35 -4.71 5.14
CA PHE A 94 -1.19 -4.10 5.77
C PHE A 94 -0.81 -4.89 7.00
N VAL A 95 0.47 -5.16 7.18
CA VAL A 95 0.99 -5.67 8.45
C VAL A 95 1.86 -4.56 9.05
N ILE A 96 1.58 -4.22 10.29
CA ILE A 96 2.19 -3.09 10.99
C ILE A 96 3.30 -3.60 11.89
N ASP A 97 4.44 -2.90 11.87
CA ASP A 97 5.57 -3.19 12.75
C ASP A 97 5.96 -1.89 13.45
N GLY A 98 5.47 -1.70 14.66
CA GLY A 98 5.67 -0.46 15.40
C GLY A 98 5.00 0.71 14.68
N ASP A 99 5.78 1.66 14.22
CA ASP A 99 5.28 2.83 13.49
C ASP A 99 5.54 2.75 11.99
N LYS A 100 5.86 1.55 11.49
CA LYS A 100 6.15 1.31 10.09
C LYS A 100 5.34 0.15 9.58
N LEU A 101 5.34 -0.03 8.24
CA LEU A 101 4.72 -1.19 7.62
C LEU A 101 5.74 -2.31 7.47
N ALA A 102 5.39 -3.50 7.95
CA ALA A 102 6.16 -4.69 7.65
C ALA A 102 5.85 -5.18 6.24
N SER A 103 4.60 -5.00 5.79
CA SER A 103 4.23 -5.40 4.44
C SER A 103 2.92 -4.76 4.00
N PHE A 104 2.76 -4.71 2.68
CA PHE A 104 1.49 -4.44 2.03
C PHE A 104 1.29 -5.52 0.98
N THR A 105 0.19 -6.26 1.07
CA THR A 105 -0.10 -7.38 0.18
C THR A 105 -1.37 -7.12 -0.58
N ILE A 106 -1.31 -7.30 -1.90
CA ILE A 106 -2.49 -7.31 -2.77
C ILE A 106 -2.63 -8.77 -3.22
N PRO A 107 -3.55 -9.54 -2.60
CA PRO A 107 -3.71 -10.94 -2.97
C PRO A 107 -4.29 -11.06 -4.37
N PRO A 108 -4.02 -12.18 -5.06
CA PRO A 108 -4.65 -12.42 -6.36
C PRO A 108 -6.17 -12.40 -6.21
N SER A 109 -6.83 -11.72 -7.13
CA SER A 109 -8.27 -11.61 -7.12
C SER A 109 -8.88 -12.62 -8.08
N HIS A 110 -10.06 -13.07 -7.81
CA HIS A 110 -10.73 -14.05 -8.63
C HIS A 110 -12.13 -13.66 -8.97
#